data_f6b988bd3728fce278816d07c7f81c91
#
_entry.id   f6b988bd3728fce278816d07c7f81c91
#
_cell.length_a   1.000
_cell.length_b   1.000
_cell.length_c   1.000
_cell.angle_alpha   90.00
_cell.angle_beta   90.00
_cell.angle_gamma   90.00
#
_symmetry.space_group_name_H-M   'P 1'
#
loop_
_entity.id
_entity.type
_entity.pdbx_description
1 polymer ?
#
loop_
_entity_poly.entity_id
_entity_poly.type
_entity_poly.pdbx_seq_one_letter_code
_entity_poly.pdbx_strand_id
1 'polypeptide(L)'
;QKEANVWHYGIGHCLDFNGGAPIQTSGSQMFTFEGSTSYCDENGNLLFYSNGGGRNPASGQDGGKIWNKNNQIMYDMQGSEGGGWSAAQSSVVVPAPGEPNVYLLFTMEELEFDIDGTVPSEPNGRGLRYFKIDMSLNGGLGDVVEADVPVYDYSYEGICAIRHANGTDYWILINQDTSGI
;
A
#
# COMPACT_ATOMS: atom_id res chain seq x y z
N GLN A 1 14.54 15.09 -0.38
CA GLN A 1 13.41 14.15 -0.24
C GLN A 1 13.39 13.23 -1.45
N LYS A 2 13.76 11.97 -1.26
CA LYS A 2 13.85 10.99 -2.35
C LYS A 2 13.01 9.74 -2.11
N GLU A 3 12.12 9.81 -1.12
CA GLU A 3 11.31 8.67 -0.68
C GLU A 3 10.33 8.19 -1.78
N ALA A 4 10.10 9.02 -2.81
CA ALA A 4 9.27 8.72 -3.96
C ALA A 4 10.07 8.61 -5.28
N ASN A 5 11.37 8.31 -5.25
CA ASN A 5 12.18 8.29 -6.46
C ASN A 5 12.09 7.00 -7.28
N VAL A 6 11.53 5.92 -6.73
CA VAL A 6 11.29 4.67 -7.49
C VAL A 6 9.81 4.35 -7.46
N TRP A 7 9.23 4.11 -8.64
CA TRP A 7 7.82 3.80 -8.80
C TRP A 7 7.63 2.42 -9.40
N HIS A 8 6.93 1.55 -8.69
CA HIS A 8 6.38 0.30 -9.21
C HIS A 8 4.88 0.48 -9.44
N TYR A 9 4.37 0.13 -10.62
CA TYR A 9 2.98 0.37 -10.99
C TYR A 9 2.50 -0.56 -12.10
N GLY A 10 1.18 -0.63 -12.28
CA GLY A 10 0.55 -1.39 -13.35
C GLY A 10 0.95 -2.87 -13.35
N ILE A 11 1.32 -3.38 -14.51
CA ILE A 11 1.69 -4.77 -14.70
C ILE A 11 3.19 -4.84 -14.99
N GLY A 12 4.00 -5.06 -13.96
CA GLY A 12 5.44 -5.27 -14.05
C GLY A 12 6.26 -4.04 -14.44
N HIS A 13 5.68 -2.82 -14.33
CA HIS A 13 6.39 -1.59 -14.69
C HIS A 13 7.12 -0.97 -13.49
N CYS A 14 8.27 -0.37 -13.78
CA CYS A 14 9.05 0.37 -12.80
C CYS A 14 9.79 1.55 -13.46
N LEU A 15 9.80 2.71 -12.78
CA LEU A 15 10.56 3.89 -13.14
C LEU A 15 11.47 4.31 -12.00
N ASP A 16 12.72 4.66 -12.31
CA ASP A 16 13.69 5.22 -11.37
C ASP A 16 14.02 6.67 -11.77
N PHE A 17 13.83 7.61 -10.82
CA PHE A 17 14.07 9.04 -10.98
C PHE A 17 15.37 9.51 -10.29
N ASN A 18 16.18 8.62 -9.73
CA ASN A 18 17.41 9.00 -9.01
C ASN A 18 18.42 9.74 -9.88
N GLY A 19 18.42 9.51 -11.18
CA GLY A 19 19.25 10.21 -12.16
C GLY A 19 18.72 11.56 -12.63
N GLY A 20 17.56 12.01 -12.11
CA GLY A 20 16.90 13.27 -12.49
C GLY A 20 15.92 13.14 -13.66
N ALA A 21 16.16 12.26 -14.62
CA ALA A 21 15.22 11.86 -15.64
C ALA A 21 14.71 10.43 -15.36
N PRO A 22 13.45 10.10 -15.64
CA PRO A 22 12.92 8.77 -15.43
C PRO A 22 13.62 7.74 -16.33
N ILE A 23 14.07 6.65 -15.72
CA ILE A 23 14.62 5.51 -16.42
C ILE A 23 13.72 4.31 -16.14
N GLN A 24 13.25 3.66 -17.19
CA GLN A 24 12.52 2.40 -17.04
C GLN A 24 13.48 1.30 -16.59
N THR A 25 13.13 0.62 -15.51
CA THR A 25 13.85 -0.54 -15.00
C THR A 25 13.00 -1.80 -15.14
N SER A 26 13.58 -2.95 -14.85
CA SER A 26 12.93 -4.26 -14.98
C SER A 26 12.89 -5.00 -13.65
N GLY A 27 12.09 -6.08 -13.60
CA GLY A 27 12.04 -6.98 -12.45
C GLY A 27 10.89 -6.72 -11.48
N SER A 28 10.10 -5.66 -11.69
CA SER A 28 8.88 -5.42 -10.90
C SER A 28 7.95 -6.64 -10.95
N GLN A 29 7.47 -7.05 -9.79
CA GLN A 29 6.44 -8.10 -9.64
C GLN A 29 5.05 -7.47 -9.42
N MET A 30 4.94 -6.16 -9.58
CA MET A 30 3.67 -5.44 -9.39
C MET A 30 2.61 -5.98 -10.34
N PHE A 31 1.44 -6.22 -9.80
CA PHE A 31 0.21 -6.43 -10.55
C PHE A 31 -0.90 -5.63 -9.86
N THR A 32 -1.40 -4.63 -10.53
CA THR A 32 -2.49 -3.79 -10.04
C THR A 32 -3.25 -3.18 -11.21
N PHE A 33 -4.52 -2.87 -11.00
CA PHE A 33 -5.29 -2.10 -11.98
C PHE A 33 -5.07 -0.60 -11.79
N GLU A 34 -5.15 -0.11 -10.56
CA GLU A 34 -5.13 1.32 -10.26
C GLU A 34 -4.09 1.66 -9.21
N GLY A 35 -4.39 1.47 -7.95
CA GLY A 35 -3.54 1.91 -6.88
C GLY A 35 -2.27 1.09 -6.71
N SER A 36 -1.19 1.77 -6.41
CA SER A 36 0.09 1.17 -6.03
C SER A 36 0.88 2.12 -5.16
N THR A 37 1.78 1.58 -4.36
CA THR A 37 2.72 2.39 -3.60
C THR A 37 4.12 1.81 -3.66
N SER A 38 5.11 2.69 -3.70
CA SER A 38 6.53 2.35 -3.56
C SER A 38 7.14 3.30 -2.55
N TYR A 39 8.04 2.81 -1.72
CA TYR A 39 8.68 3.64 -0.72
C TYR A 39 10.19 3.44 -0.74
N CYS A 40 10.91 4.56 -0.77
CA CYS A 40 12.38 4.61 -0.74
C CYS A 40 12.86 5.21 0.58
N ASP A 41 14.13 4.98 0.90
CA ASP A 41 14.81 5.71 1.96
C ASP A 41 15.10 7.17 1.54
N GLU A 42 15.66 7.95 2.46
CA GLU A 42 16.04 9.36 2.24
C GLU A 42 17.08 9.55 1.10
N ASN A 43 17.80 8.49 0.72
CA ASN A 43 18.78 8.49 -0.36
C ASN A 43 18.18 8.08 -1.72
N GLY A 44 16.92 7.61 -1.73
CA GLY A 44 16.23 7.16 -2.92
C GLY A 44 16.39 5.66 -3.21
N ASN A 45 16.93 4.89 -2.27
CA ASN A 45 17.01 3.44 -2.43
C ASN A 45 15.64 2.83 -2.10
N LEU A 46 15.10 2.01 -2.99
CA LEU A 46 13.86 1.30 -2.77
C LEU A 46 13.96 0.45 -1.50
N LEU A 47 12.95 0.53 -0.65
CA LEU A 47 12.77 -0.33 0.51
C LEU A 47 11.77 -1.46 0.21
N PHE A 48 10.57 -1.10 -0.19
CA PHE A 48 9.50 -2.03 -0.55
C PHE A 48 8.45 -1.36 -1.43
N TYR A 49 7.55 -2.17 -1.98
CA TYR A 49 6.38 -1.70 -2.73
C TYR A 49 5.21 -2.65 -2.54
N SER A 50 4.00 -2.18 -2.82
CA SER A 50 2.75 -2.94 -2.63
C SER A 50 1.69 -2.51 -3.64
N ASN A 51 0.79 -3.42 -3.98
CA ASN A 51 -0.45 -3.13 -4.71
C ASN A 51 -1.63 -2.78 -3.78
N GLY A 52 -1.38 -2.60 -2.48
CA GLY A 52 -2.37 -2.11 -1.51
C GLY A 52 -3.38 -3.13 -1.02
N GLY A 53 -3.45 -4.26 -1.65
CA GLY A 53 -4.41 -5.30 -1.33
C GLY A 53 -4.88 -6.03 -2.58
N GLY A 54 -5.76 -6.95 -2.42
CA GLY A 54 -6.21 -7.77 -3.54
C GLY A 54 -7.41 -8.57 -3.09
N ARG A 55 -8.21 -7.96 -2.24
CA ARG A 55 -9.51 -8.53 -1.92
C ARG A 55 -10.29 -8.66 -3.21
N ASN A 56 -10.91 -9.80 -3.38
CA ASN A 56 -11.69 -10.10 -4.56
C ASN A 56 -10.94 -9.92 -5.90
N PRO A 57 -9.70 -10.46 -6.04
CA PRO A 57 -9.04 -10.42 -7.33
C PRO A 57 -9.89 -11.15 -8.36
N ALA A 58 -9.93 -10.64 -9.57
CA ALA A 58 -10.55 -11.35 -10.67
C ALA A 58 -9.95 -12.77 -10.79
N SER A 59 -10.76 -13.75 -11.18
CA SER A 59 -10.37 -15.15 -11.23
C SER A 59 -9.02 -15.35 -11.98
N GLY A 60 -8.09 -16.02 -11.31
CA GLY A 60 -6.76 -16.32 -11.86
C GLY A 60 -5.70 -15.24 -11.66
N GLN A 61 -5.98 -14.22 -10.84
CA GLN A 61 -5.03 -13.16 -10.53
C GLN A 61 -4.51 -13.27 -9.09
N ASP A 62 -3.29 -12.83 -8.88
CA ASP A 62 -2.68 -12.81 -7.56
C ASP A 62 -3.34 -11.76 -6.65
N GLY A 63 -3.56 -12.12 -5.39
CA GLY A 63 -4.02 -11.21 -4.36
C GLY A 63 -3.02 -10.12 -3.99
N GLY A 64 -3.35 -9.33 -2.95
CA GLY A 64 -2.49 -8.29 -2.43
C GLY A 64 -1.14 -8.81 -1.93
N LYS A 65 -0.09 -8.06 -2.20
CA LYS A 65 1.27 -8.41 -1.77
C LYS A 65 2.07 -7.18 -1.39
N ILE A 66 3.04 -7.41 -0.52
CA ILE A 66 4.15 -6.49 -0.24
C ILE A 66 5.43 -7.16 -0.71
N TRP A 67 6.20 -6.48 -1.56
CA TRP A 67 7.48 -6.96 -2.07
C TRP A 67 8.62 -6.11 -1.53
N ASN A 68 9.74 -6.74 -1.22
CA ASN A 68 10.96 -6.05 -0.83
C ASN A 68 11.73 -5.50 -2.06
N LYS A 69 12.81 -4.78 -1.81
CA LYS A 69 13.68 -4.19 -2.84
C LYS A 69 14.31 -5.19 -3.81
N ASN A 70 14.33 -6.47 -3.47
CA ASN A 70 14.82 -7.54 -4.33
C ASN A 70 13.70 -8.20 -5.15
N ASN A 71 12.50 -7.61 -5.17
CA ASN A 71 11.30 -8.15 -5.84
C ASN A 71 10.85 -9.51 -5.28
N GLN A 72 11.18 -9.82 -4.04
CA GLN A 72 10.72 -11.00 -3.32
C GLN A 72 9.51 -10.64 -2.47
N ILE A 73 8.57 -11.57 -2.35
CA ILE A 73 7.40 -11.39 -1.49
C ILE A 73 7.87 -11.27 -0.04
N MET A 74 7.58 -10.12 0.57
CA MET A 74 7.74 -9.89 2.00
C MET A 74 6.51 -10.37 2.76
N TYR A 75 5.32 -10.12 2.19
CA TYR A 75 4.05 -10.52 2.77
C TYR A 75 3.01 -10.81 1.69
N ASP A 76 2.24 -11.87 1.85
CA ASP A 76 1.13 -12.26 0.97
C ASP A 76 -0.19 -12.10 1.73
N MET A 77 -1.04 -11.20 1.27
CA MET A 77 -2.33 -10.86 1.87
C MET A 77 -3.42 -11.91 1.58
N GLN A 78 -3.09 -12.99 0.91
CA GLN A 78 -3.95 -14.15 0.63
C GLN A 78 -5.30 -13.83 -0.03
N GLY A 79 -5.42 -12.67 -0.69
CA GLY A 79 -6.68 -12.21 -1.29
C GLY A 79 -7.78 -11.82 -0.29
N SER A 80 -7.48 -11.83 1.02
CA SER A 80 -8.45 -11.54 2.10
C SER A 80 -8.07 -10.38 3.00
N GLU A 81 -6.87 -9.85 2.84
CA GLU A 81 -6.32 -8.76 3.63
C GLU A 81 -6.02 -7.53 2.77
N GLY A 82 -5.82 -6.39 3.44
CA GLY A 82 -5.57 -5.11 2.79
C GLY A 82 -6.83 -4.53 2.18
N GLY A 83 -6.64 -3.60 1.26
CA GLY A 83 -7.72 -2.94 0.51
C GLY A 83 -8.01 -3.59 -0.83
N GLY A 84 -8.75 -2.89 -1.64
CA GLY A 84 -9.04 -3.27 -3.01
C GLY A 84 -7.93 -2.84 -3.98
N TRP A 85 -7.69 -3.63 -5.00
CA TRP A 85 -6.69 -3.31 -6.01
C TRP A 85 -7.22 -2.40 -7.14
N SER A 86 -8.53 -2.18 -7.17
CA SER A 86 -9.21 -1.21 -8.04
C SER A 86 -9.42 0.14 -7.34
N ALA A 87 -9.02 0.28 -6.08
CA ALA A 87 -9.10 1.58 -5.42
C ALA A 87 -8.17 2.60 -6.12
N ALA A 88 -8.71 3.76 -6.48
CA ALA A 88 -8.01 4.80 -7.23
C ALA A 88 -6.70 5.26 -6.56
N GLN A 89 -6.70 5.29 -5.23
CA GLN A 89 -5.51 5.49 -4.39
C GLN A 89 -5.51 4.43 -3.30
N SER A 90 -5.05 3.23 -3.64
CA SER A 90 -5.19 2.05 -2.77
C SER A 90 -4.33 2.08 -1.52
N SER A 91 -3.24 2.83 -1.51
CA SER A 91 -2.30 2.75 -0.39
C SER A 91 -1.36 3.96 -0.28
N VAL A 92 -0.87 4.18 0.95
CA VAL A 92 0.14 5.18 1.25
C VAL A 92 1.06 4.66 2.37
N VAL A 93 2.34 5.04 2.32
CA VAL A 93 3.33 4.68 3.33
C VAL A 93 3.77 5.92 4.11
N VAL A 94 3.87 5.79 5.43
CA VAL A 94 4.51 6.78 6.30
C VAL A 94 5.48 6.11 7.26
N PRO A 95 6.59 6.77 7.65
CA PRO A 95 7.42 6.32 8.75
C PRO A 95 6.61 6.24 10.05
N ALA A 96 6.81 5.20 10.85
CA ALA A 96 6.19 5.09 12.16
C ALA A 96 6.82 6.10 13.14
N PRO A 97 6.02 7.00 13.76
CA PRO A 97 6.57 8.03 14.63
C PRO A 97 7.34 7.44 15.82
N GLY A 98 8.61 7.83 15.98
CA GLY A 98 9.45 7.37 17.08
C GLY A 98 10.06 5.98 16.92
N GLU A 99 9.81 5.27 15.83
CA GLU A 99 10.32 3.92 15.58
C GLU A 99 11.25 3.92 14.34
N PRO A 100 12.57 3.94 14.51
CA PRO A 100 13.51 3.94 13.38
C PRO A 100 13.37 2.67 12.53
N ASN A 101 13.42 2.83 11.20
CA ASN A 101 13.28 1.75 10.21
C ASN A 101 11.92 1.03 10.21
N VAL A 102 10.92 1.57 10.90
CA VAL A 102 9.56 1.04 10.92
C VAL A 102 8.64 1.95 10.10
N TYR A 103 7.77 1.33 9.33
CA TYR A 103 6.85 2.02 8.42
C TYR A 103 5.44 1.49 8.58
N LEU A 104 4.46 2.36 8.37
CA LEU A 104 3.04 2.02 8.31
C LEU A 104 2.60 2.11 6.85
N LEU A 105 2.23 0.97 6.28
CA LEU A 105 1.53 0.89 4.99
C LEU A 105 0.04 0.90 5.27
N PHE A 106 -0.62 2.00 4.97
CA PHE A 106 -2.08 2.08 4.99
C PHE A 106 -2.65 1.60 3.68
N THR A 107 -3.74 0.86 3.73
CA THR A 107 -4.46 0.32 2.58
C THR A 107 -5.92 0.71 2.62
N MET A 108 -6.51 0.98 1.46
CA MET A 108 -7.88 1.48 1.31
C MET A 108 -8.71 0.53 0.43
N GLU A 109 -9.96 0.32 0.85
CA GLU A 109 -10.94 -0.49 0.10
C GLU A 109 -11.38 0.20 -1.20
N GLU A 110 -11.77 -0.60 -2.18
CA GLU A 110 -12.40 -0.16 -3.42
C GLU A 110 -13.93 -0.02 -3.26
N LEU A 111 -14.53 0.92 -3.97
CA LEU A 111 -15.97 1.16 -3.90
C LEU A 111 -16.79 0.05 -4.57
N GLU A 112 -16.28 -0.53 -5.65
CA GLU A 112 -16.93 -1.61 -6.40
C GLU A 112 -17.21 -2.83 -5.55
N PHE A 113 -16.39 -3.07 -4.55
CA PHE A 113 -16.55 -4.20 -3.64
C PHE A 113 -17.87 -4.15 -2.85
N ASP A 114 -18.26 -2.95 -2.43
CA ASP A 114 -19.54 -2.72 -1.74
C ASP A 114 -20.74 -2.83 -2.69
N ILE A 115 -20.55 -2.46 -3.96
CA ILE A 115 -21.61 -2.44 -4.98
C ILE A 115 -21.94 -3.84 -5.49
N ASP A 116 -20.96 -4.71 -5.69
CA ASP A 116 -21.17 -6.00 -6.32
C ASP A 116 -21.65 -7.09 -5.35
N GLY A 117 -21.62 -6.83 -4.05
CA GLY A 117 -22.13 -7.74 -3.02
C GLY A 117 -21.41 -9.09 -2.96
N THR A 118 -20.19 -9.16 -3.45
CA THR A 118 -19.42 -10.42 -3.55
C THR A 118 -19.02 -10.99 -2.20
N VAL A 119 -19.06 -10.18 -1.14
CA VAL A 119 -18.86 -10.65 0.25
C VAL A 119 -20.02 -10.22 1.14
N PRO A 120 -21.09 -11.02 1.21
CA PRO A 120 -22.29 -10.70 1.99
C PRO A 120 -22.05 -10.48 3.48
N SER A 121 -20.91 -10.95 4.01
CA SER A 121 -20.53 -10.78 5.42
C SER A 121 -19.88 -9.43 5.74
N GLU A 122 -19.54 -8.65 4.73
CA GLU A 122 -18.87 -7.35 4.88
C GLU A 122 -19.54 -6.31 3.97
N PRO A 123 -20.83 -5.97 4.24
CA PRO A 123 -21.63 -5.15 3.34
C PRO A 123 -21.12 -3.72 3.14
N ASN A 124 -20.20 -3.27 3.99
CA ASN A 124 -19.62 -1.93 3.92
C ASN A 124 -18.13 -1.96 3.53
N GLY A 125 -17.64 -3.10 3.03
CA GLY A 125 -16.23 -3.29 2.76
C GLY A 125 -15.39 -3.33 4.04
N ARG A 126 -14.08 -3.12 3.91
CA ARG A 126 -13.12 -3.14 5.02
C ARG A 126 -12.54 -1.76 5.34
N GLY A 127 -12.75 -0.79 4.49
CA GLY A 127 -12.32 0.58 4.68
C GLY A 127 -10.80 0.73 4.76
N LEU A 128 -10.35 1.44 5.78
CA LEU A 128 -8.94 1.72 6.04
C LEU A 128 -8.32 0.67 6.96
N ARG A 129 -7.21 0.10 6.52
CA ARG A 129 -6.37 -0.87 7.25
C ARG A 129 -4.92 -0.42 7.27
N TYR A 130 -4.07 -1.01 8.14
CA TYR A 130 -2.64 -0.84 8.00
C TYR A 130 -1.86 -2.13 8.24
N PHE A 131 -0.65 -2.14 7.69
CA PHE A 131 0.41 -3.11 7.94
C PHE A 131 1.62 -2.37 8.52
N LYS A 132 2.20 -2.93 9.59
CA LYS A 132 3.43 -2.39 10.19
C LYS A 132 4.63 -3.19 9.69
N ILE A 133 5.59 -2.52 9.11
CA ILE A 133 6.74 -3.12 8.45
C ILE A 133 8.01 -2.67 9.17
N ASP A 134 8.82 -3.62 9.64
CA ASP A 134 10.13 -3.36 10.24
C ASP A 134 11.25 -3.73 9.26
N MET A 135 11.90 -2.71 8.70
CA MET A 135 12.98 -2.86 7.73
C MET A 135 14.32 -3.26 8.35
N SER A 136 14.44 -3.34 9.68
CA SER A 136 15.63 -3.86 10.35
C SER A 136 15.74 -5.39 10.30
N LEU A 137 14.62 -6.06 10.01
CA LEU A 137 14.52 -7.51 9.95
C LEU A 137 15.06 -8.07 8.62
N ASN A 138 15.30 -9.36 8.60
CA ASN A 138 15.73 -10.13 7.43
C ASN A 138 16.94 -9.52 6.69
N GLY A 139 17.91 -8.97 7.45
CA GLY A 139 19.11 -8.36 6.87
C GLY A 139 18.83 -7.08 6.07
N GLY A 140 17.79 -6.33 6.43
CA GLY A 140 17.39 -5.10 5.74
C GLY A 140 16.49 -5.34 4.54
N LEU A 141 15.86 -6.52 4.44
CA LEU A 141 14.81 -6.81 3.46
C LEU A 141 13.41 -6.57 4.03
N GLY A 142 13.31 -6.43 5.36
CA GLY A 142 12.08 -6.13 6.08
C GLY A 142 11.20 -7.35 6.34
N ASP A 143 10.25 -7.15 7.25
CA ASP A 143 9.16 -8.09 7.51
C ASP A 143 7.93 -7.33 8.02
N VAL A 144 6.75 -7.92 7.85
CA VAL A 144 5.50 -7.40 8.41
C VAL A 144 5.33 -7.91 9.83
N VAL A 145 5.29 -6.99 10.80
CA VAL A 145 5.19 -7.31 12.24
C VAL A 145 3.77 -7.17 12.79
N GLU A 146 2.93 -6.37 12.14
CA GLU A 146 1.48 -6.31 12.36
C GLU A 146 0.79 -6.28 11.00
N ALA A 147 -0.23 -7.11 10.82
CA ALA A 147 -0.91 -7.26 9.54
C ALA A 147 -2.40 -6.95 9.64
N ASP A 148 -2.94 -6.31 8.61
CA ASP A 148 -4.36 -6.10 8.38
C ASP A 148 -5.12 -5.47 9.57
N VAL A 149 -4.48 -4.54 10.27
CA VAL A 149 -5.04 -3.91 11.47
C VAL A 149 -6.13 -2.91 11.06
N PRO A 150 -7.37 -3.06 11.57
CA PRO A 150 -8.47 -2.17 11.22
C PRO A 150 -8.30 -0.78 11.83
N VAL A 151 -8.62 0.26 11.05
CA VAL A 151 -8.58 1.65 11.48
C VAL A 151 -9.97 2.30 11.37
N TYR A 152 -10.62 2.18 10.20
CA TYR A 152 -11.92 2.77 9.95
C TYR A 152 -12.65 2.07 8.80
N ASP A 153 -13.92 1.66 9.02
CA ASP A 153 -14.64 0.76 8.11
C ASP A 153 -15.50 1.47 7.03
N TYR A 154 -15.68 2.79 7.11
CA TYR A 154 -16.59 3.54 6.21
C TYR A 154 -15.83 4.51 5.32
N SER A 155 -14.82 4.02 4.61
CA SER A 155 -14.03 4.82 3.70
C SER A 155 -13.55 3.98 2.53
N TYR A 156 -13.54 4.57 1.32
CA TYR A 156 -13.24 3.90 0.08
C TYR A 156 -12.38 4.78 -0.83
N GLU A 157 -11.66 4.18 -1.76
CA GLU A 157 -10.97 4.79 -2.90
C GLU A 157 -9.77 5.66 -2.57
N GLY A 158 -9.95 6.69 -1.77
CA GLY A 158 -8.97 7.76 -1.65
C GLY A 158 -8.27 7.83 -0.29
N ILE A 159 -6.95 7.80 -0.30
CA ILE A 159 -6.11 8.02 0.88
C ILE A 159 -4.97 8.97 0.55
N CYS A 160 -4.64 9.85 1.49
CA CYS A 160 -3.51 10.77 1.37
C CYS A 160 -2.80 10.90 2.72
N ALA A 161 -1.48 11.05 2.70
CA ALA A 161 -0.69 11.31 3.89
C ALA A 161 -0.01 12.68 3.79
N ILE A 162 -0.11 13.47 4.86
CA ILE A 162 0.51 14.79 4.96
C ILE A 162 1.35 14.84 6.24
N ARG A 163 2.61 15.26 6.12
CA ARG A 163 3.48 15.40 7.29
C ARG A 163 2.95 16.47 8.24
N HIS A 164 2.83 16.13 9.50
CA HIS A 164 2.41 17.06 10.56
C HIS A 164 3.47 18.13 10.81
N ALA A 165 3.04 19.31 11.28
CA ALA A 165 3.92 20.45 11.54
C ALA A 165 5.00 20.20 12.63
N ASN A 166 4.84 19.20 13.48
CA ASN A 166 5.86 18.81 14.48
C ASN A 166 7.07 18.09 13.83
N GLY A 167 6.97 17.73 12.55
CA GLY A 167 8.04 17.13 11.78
C GLY A 167 8.24 15.62 11.99
N THR A 168 7.45 14.98 12.85
CA THR A 168 7.55 13.54 13.18
C THR A 168 6.29 12.75 12.83
N ASP A 169 5.10 13.34 13.06
CA ASP A 169 3.83 12.67 12.84
C ASP A 169 3.29 12.92 11.43
N TYR A 170 2.24 12.18 11.08
CA TYR A 170 1.54 12.31 9.80
C TYR A 170 0.02 12.38 10.02
N TRP A 171 -0.63 13.21 9.23
CA TRP A 171 -2.07 13.16 9.03
C TRP A 171 -2.37 12.15 7.94
N ILE A 172 -3.28 11.23 8.22
CA ILE A 172 -3.86 10.34 7.21
C ILE A 172 -5.25 10.88 6.91
N LEU A 173 -5.44 11.33 5.68
CA LEU A 173 -6.69 11.92 5.20
C LEU A 173 -7.42 10.90 4.35
N ILE A 174 -8.67 10.68 4.68
CA ILE A 174 -9.59 9.78 3.97
C ILE A 174 -10.91 10.51 3.75
N ASN A 175 -11.67 10.08 2.76
CA ASN A 175 -13.08 10.44 2.64
C ASN A 175 -13.92 9.55 3.56
N GLN A 176 -15.03 10.06 4.03
CA GLN A 176 -16.04 9.31 4.75
C GLN A 176 -17.22 9.06 3.81
N ASP A 177 -17.60 7.81 3.62
CA ASP A 177 -18.88 7.51 3.00
C ASP A 177 -20.00 7.69 4.03
N THR A 178 -20.96 8.55 3.71
CA THR A 178 -22.16 8.81 4.51
C THR A 178 -23.42 8.31 3.82
N SER A 179 -23.29 7.66 2.67
CA SER A 179 -24.45 7.22 1.86
C SER A 179 -25.20 6.03 2.45
N GLY A 180 -24.62 5.35 3.43
CA GLY A 180 -25.21 4.23 4.15
C GLY A 180 -25.85 4.58 5.50
N ILE A 181 -25.96 5.88 5.85
CA ILE A 181 -26.57 6.34 7.10
C ILE A 181 -27.98 6.85 6.83
#